data_986147f57e9cfb1226cbafb6249e86bf
#
_entry.id   986147f57e9cfb1226cbafb6249e86bf
#
_cell.length_a   1.000
_cell.length_b   1.000
_cell.length_c   1.000
_cell.angle_alpha   90.00
_cell.angle_beta   90.00
_cell.angle_gamma   90.00
#
_symmetry.space_group_name_H-M   'P 1'
#
loop_
_entity.id
_entity.type
_entity.pdbx_description
1 polymer ?
#
loop_
_entity_poly.entity_id
_entity_poly.type
_entity_poly.pdbx_seq_one_letter_code
_entity_poly.pdbx_strand_id
1 'polypeptide(L)'
;MNRVFLDANVLFTAAHNPAGKAAFVIALGVKGKWEVVSSNYAVEEARRNIASKFPQSQPRLQDLIDSITIIASGSGADCPVELPQKDRPIMEAAIRSQATHLLTGDLRDFGVLMNKPRQTAGIVIQTVAEYLSSL
;
A
#
# COMPACT_ATOMS: atom_id res chain seq x y z
N MET A 1 10.11 14.28 4.43
CA MET A 1 9.50 13.08 5.06
C MET A 1 8.95 12.17 3.97
N ASN A 2 9.17 10.87 4.11
CA ASN A 2 8.59 9.91 3.16
C ASN A 2 7.06 9.86 3.32
N ARG A 3 6.38 9.68 2.19
CA ARG A 3 4.96 9.37 2.15
C ARG A 3 4.82 8.00 1.50
N VAL A 4 4.33 7.04 2.26
CA VAL A 4 4.32 5.62 1.92
C VAL A 4 2.90 5.19 1.61
N PHE A 5 2.63 4.84 0.35
CA PHE A 5 1.34 4.31 -0.07
C PHE A 5 1.34 2.79 0.10
N LEU A 6 0.29 2.26 0.70
CA LEU A 6 0.16 0.82 0.94
C LEU A 6 -0.85 0.20 -0.01
N ASP A 7 -0.40 -0.82 -0.77
CA ASP A 7 -1.29 -1.66 -1.55
C ASP A 7 -2.15 -2.53 -0.62
N ALA A 8 -3.23 -3.08 -1.15
CA ALA A 8 -4.18 -3.89 -0.39
C ALA A 8 -3.54 -5.08 0.31
N ASN A 9 -2.59 -5.76 -0.36
CA ASN A 9 -1.92 -6.91 0.24
C ASN A 9 -1.08 -6.54 1.47
N VAL A 10 -0.56 -5.32 1.53
CA VAL A 10 0.19 -4.84 2.70
C VAL A 10 -0.75 -4.58 3.86
N LEU A 11 -1.91 -3.95 3.62
CA LEU A 11 -2.95 -3.76 4.64
C LEU A 11 -3.46 -5.11 5.16
N PHE A 12 -3.71 -6.05 4.27
CA PHE A 12 -4.14 -7.41 4.60
C PHE A 12 -3.13 -8.08 5.53
N THR A 13 -1.86 -8.06 5.16
CA THR A 13 -0.79 -8.69 5.95
C THR A 13 -0.65 -8.03 7.32
N ALA A 14 -0.71 -6.70 7.38
CA ALA A 14 -0.62 -5.98 8.66
C ALA A 14 -1.77 -6.35 9.61
N ALA A 15 -2.97 -6.56 9.06
CA ALA A 15 -4.14 -6.90 9.87
C ALA A 15 -4.09 -8.30 10.46
N HIS A 16 -3.66 -9.30 9.68
CA HIS A 16 -3.65 -10.68 10.19
C HIS A 16 -2.33 -11.07 10.87
N ASN A 17 -1.27 -10.28 10.67
CA ASN A 17 0.03 -10.54 11.31
C ASN A 17 0.52 -9.30 12.05
N PRO A 18 0.00 -9.05 13.26
CA PRO A 18 0.33 -7.83 14.02
C PRO A 18 1.79 -7.73 14.44
N ALA A 19 2.53 -8.84 14.47
CA ALA A 19 3.94 -8.85 14.82
C ALA A 19 4.87 -8.73 13.60
N GLY A 20 4.30 -8.64 12.40
CA GLY A 20 5.06 -8.62 11.16
C GLY A 20 5.54 -7.23 10.74
N LYS A 21 6.34 -7.21 9.68
CA LYS A 21 6.95 -5.99 9.14
C LYS A 21 5.93 -5.01 8.59
N ALA A 22 4.84 -5.48 7.97
CA ALA A 22 3.80 -4.60 7.45
C ALA A 22 3.14 -3.80 8.57
N ALA A 23 2.79 -4.45 9.67
CA ALA A 23 2.25 -3.78 10.85
C ALA A 23 3.26 -2.80 11.45
N PHE A 24 4.55 -3.13 11.41
CA PHE A 24 5.61 -2.28 11.91
C PHE A 24 5.72 -0.97 11.12
N VAL A 25 5.62 -1.03 9.79
CA VAL A 25 5.61 0.17 8.94
C VAL A 25 4.49 1.12 9.36
N ILE A 26 3.29 0.61 9.59
CA ILE A 26 2.15 1.43 10.02
C ILE A 26 2.40 2.00 11.41
N ALA A 27 2.91 1.19 12.33
CA ALA A 27 3.20 1.64 13.70
C ALA A 27 4.22 2.78 13.72
N LEU A 28 5.26 2.71 12.92
CA LEU A 28 6.25 3.79 12.82
C LEU A 28 5.64 5.04 12.18
N GLY A 29 4.72 4.89 11.24
CA GLY A 29 3.97 6.01 10.68
C GLY A 29 3.12 6.72 11.73
N VAL A 30 2.44 5.96 12.59
CA VAL A 30 1.67 6.52 13.71
C VAL A 30 2.59 7.31 14.65
N LYS A 31 3.83 6.87 14.81
CA LYS A 31 4.84 7.58 15.62
C LYS A 31 5.48 8.78 14.90
N GLY A 32 5.08 9.06 13.68
CA GLY A 32 5.54 10.23 12.94
C GLY A 32 6.84 10.04 12.15
N LYS A 33 7.32 8.83 11.96
CA LYS A 33 8.54 8.57 11.19
C LYS A 33 8.37 8.85 9.71
N TRP A 34 7.17 8.61 9.20
CA TRP A 34 6.74 8.90 7.84
C TRP A 34 5.22 8.99 7.79
N GLU A 35 4.68 9.47 6.67
CA GLU A 35 3.25 9.46 6.44
C GLU A 35 2.85 8.14 5.79
N VAL A 36 1.74 7.56 6.25
CA VAL A 36 1.19 6.34 5.66
C VAL A 36 -0.15 6.67 5.03
N VAL A 37 -0.30 6.33 3.77
CA VAL A 37 -1.51 6.59 3.00
C VAL A 37 -1.96 5.32 2.27
N SER A 38 -3.24 5.25 1.95
CA SER A 38 -3.79 4.24 1.07
C SER A 38 -5.01 4.83 0.36
N SER A 39 -5.78 4.00 -0.33
CA SER A 39 -6.95 4.46 -1.07
C SER A 39 -8.18 3.63 -0.71
N ASN A 40 -9.37 4.18 -1.02
CA ASN A 40 -10.62 3.44 -0.86
C ASN A 40 -10.59 2.11 -1.63
N TYR A 41 -10.02 2.10 -2.82
CA TYR A 41 -9.91 0.89 -3.64
C TYR A 41 -9.09 -0.19 -2.92
N ALA A 42 -7.91 0.18 -2.40
CA ALA A 42 -7.04 -0.75 -1.67
C ALA A 42 -7.72 -1.24 -0.37
N VAL A 43 -8.36 -0.34 0.35
CA VAL A 43 -9.07 -0.67 1.60
C VAL A 43 -10.19 -1.68 1.33
N GLU A 44 -11.00 -1.47 0.28
CA GLU A 44 -12.10 -2.38 -0.04
C GLU A 44 -11.60 -3.77 -0.42
N GLU A 45 -10.51 -3.86 -1.18
CA GLU A 45 -9.91 -5.16 -1.50
C GLU A 45 -9.39 -5.85 -0.23
N ALA A 46 -8.72 -5.12 0.65
CA ALA A 46 -8.23 -5.66 1.92
C ALA A 46 -9.39 -6.15 2.80
N ARG A 47 -10.49 -5.38 2.87
CA ARG A 47 -11.68 -5.79 3.63
C ARG A 47 -12.26 -7.10 3.12
N ARG A 48 -12.41 -7.26 1.80
CA ARG A 48 -12.92 -8.48 1.19
C ARG A 48 -12.04 -9.68 1.51
N ASN A 49 -10.73 -9.51 1.40
CA ASN A 49 -9.78 -10.59 1.65
C ASN A 49 -9.74 -10.99 3.12
N ILE A 50 -9.79 -10.04 4.03
CA ILE A 50 -9.82 -10.31 5.47
C ILE A 50 -11.13 -11.02 5.84
N ALA A 51 -12.26 -10.53 5.33
CA ALA A 51 -13.57 -11.16 5.62
C ALA A 51 -13.60 -12.63 5.16
N SER A 52 -12.96 -12.92 4.02
CA SER A 52 -12.91 -14.26 3.45
C SER A 52 -11.92 -15.19 4.17
N LYS A 53 -10.72 -14.69 4.50
CA LYS A 53 -9.60 -15.54 4.95
C LYS A 53 -9.34 -15.47 6.44
N PHE A 54 -9.52 -14.32 7.06
CA PHE A 54 -9.21 -14.08 8.47
C PHE A 54 -10.28 -13.17 9.10
N PRO A 55 -11.57 -13.63 9.17
CA PRO A 55 -12.66 -12.75 9.62
C PRO A 55 -12.46 -12.22 11.05
N GLN A 56 -11.73 -12.95 11.90
CA GLN A 56 -11.41 -12.49 13.25
C GLN A 56 -10.47 -11.27 13.26
N SER A 57 -9.81 -10.97 12.14
CA SER A 57 -8.90 -9.83 12.01
C SER A 57 -9.60 -8.56 11.50
N GLN A 58 -10.90 -8.60 11.24
CA GLN A 58 -11.65 -7.44 10.75
C GLN A 58 -11.54 -6.21 11.68
N PRO A 59 -11.71 -6.34 13.02
CA PRO A 59 -11.56 -5.19 13.90
C PRO A 59 -10.17 -4.57 13.84
N ARG A 60 -9.13 -5.40 13.73
CA ARG A 60 -7.76 -4.91 13.63
C ARG A 60 -7.54 -4.17 12.32
N LEU A 61 -8.07 -4.67 11.21
CA LEU A 61 -7.99 -3.95 9.93
C LEU A 61 -8.63 -2.57 10.05
N GLN A 62 -9.79 -2.48 10.68
CA GLN A 62 -10.46 -1.19 10.88
C GLN A 62 -9.60 -0.24 11.71
N ASP A 63 -8.98 -0.72 12.78
CA ASP A 63 -8.08 0.10 13.60
C ASP A 63 -6.90 0.63 12.79
N LEU A 64 -6.31 -0.20 11.92
CA LEU A 64 -5.21 0.22 11.06
C LEU A 64 -5.67 1.29 10.06
N ILE A 65 -6.83 1.10 9.43
CA ILE A 65 -7.40 2.07 8.50
C ILE A 65 -7.65 3.40 9.19
N ASP A 66 -8.16 3.38 10.41
CA ASP A 66 -8.44 4.59 11.18
C ASP A 66 -7.17 5.36 11.56
N SER A 67 -6.01 4.70 11.53
CA SER A 67 -4.74 5.31 11.93
C SER A 67 -3.94 5.90 10.76
N ILE A 68 -4.39 5.71 9.52
CA ILE A 68 -3.69 6.17 8.32
C ILE A 68 -4.59 7.09 7.50
N THR A 69 -3.99 7.76 6.52
CA THR A 69 -4.74 8.63 5.60
C THR A 69 -5.27 7.81 4.42
N ILE A 70 -6.57 7.93 4.16
CA ILE A 70 -7.22 7.25 3.03
C ILE A 70 -7.67 8.29 2.02
N ILE A 71 -7.23 8.15 0.77
CA ILE A 71 -7.64 9.04 -0.32
C ILE A 71 -8.71 8.37 -1.18
N ALA A 72 -9.49 9.21 -1.87
CA ALA A 72 -10.46 8.71 -2.84
C ALA A 72 -9.75 8.06 -4.02
N SER A 73 -10.32 6.96 -4.54
CA SER A 73 -9.78 6.24 -5.69
C SER A 73 -10.26 6.86 -6.99
N GLY A 74 -9.38 6.84 -8.00
CA GLY A 74 -9.76 7.16 -9.37
C GLY A 74 -10.13 5.90 -10.14
N SER A 75 -10.34 6.07 -11.45
CA SER A 75 -10.71 4.98 -12.35
C SER A 75 -9.52 4.10 -12.77
N GLY A 76 -8.29 4.59 -12.57
CA GLY A 76 -7.09 3.95 -13.12
C GLY A 76 -6.80 4.35 -14.56
N ALA A 77 -7.63 5.21 -15.17
CA ALA A 77 -7.49 5.61 -16.57
C ALA A 77 -6.19 6.39 -16.85
N ASP A 78 -5.71 7.14 -15.84
CA ASP A 78 -4.52 7.98 -15.97
C ASP A 78 -3.25 7.28 -15.51
N CYS A 79 -3.26 5.96 -15.40
CA CYS A 79 -2.07 5.20 -15.01
C CYS A 79 -1.02 5.27 -16.12
N PRO A 80 0.19 5.79 -15.85
CA PRO A 80 1.21 6.02 -16.88
C PRO A 80 2.03 4.80 -17.26
N VAL A 81 1.83 3.67 -16.59
CA VAL A 81 2.59 2.45 -16.81
C VAL A 81 1.66 1.30 -17.14
N GLU A 82 2.19 0.28 -17.80
CA GLU A 82 1.44 -0.92 -18.10
C GLU A 82 1.29 -1.79 -16.86
N LEU A 83 0.05 -2.02 -16.47
CA LEU A 83 -0.32 -2.86 -15.34
C LEU A 83 -1.64 -3.55 -15.66
N PRO A 84 -1.90 -4.72 -15.06
CA PRO A 84 -3.24 -5.31 -15.10
C PRO A 84 -4.28 -4.29 -14.62
N GLN A 85 -5.47 -4.34 -15.18
CA GLN A 85 -6.52 -3.37 -14.89
C GLN A 85 -6.80 -3.22 -13.41
N LYS A 86 -6.73 -4.30 -12.65
CA LYS A 86 -6.98 -4.29 -11.20
C LYS A 86 -5.92 -3.51 -10.40
N ASP A 87 -4.72 -3.33 -10.95
CA ASP A 87 -3.61 -2.66 -10.27
C ASP A 87 -3.46 -1.19 -10.68
N ARG A 88 -4.09 -0.79 -11.78
CA ARG A 88 -4.01 0.60 -12.28
C ARG A 88 -4.54 1.62 -11.28
N PRO A 89 -5.68 1.39 -10.59
CA PRO A 89 -6.15 2.32 -9.57
C PRO A 89 -5.18 2.49 -8.40
N ILE A 90 -4.40 1.46 -8.07
CA ILE A 90 -3.37 1.52 -7.02
C ILE A 90 -2.26 2.49 -7.44
N MET A 91 -1.71 2.31 -8.63
CA MET A 91 -0.63 3.18 -9.14
C MET A 91 -1.10 4.63 -9.28
N GLU A 92 -2.29 4.83 -9.84
CA GLU A 92 -2.87 6.15 -10.01
C GLU A 92 -3.05 6.86 -8.66
N ALA A 93 -3.56 6.14 -7.65
CA ALA A 93 -3.76 6.71 -6.32
C ALA A 93 -2.44 7.07 -5.65
N ALA A 94 -1.41 6.23 -5.81
CA ALA A 94 -0.08 6.53 -5.29
C ALA A 94 0.46 7.83 -5.89
N ILE A 95 0.30 8.02 -7.20
CA ILE A 95 0.73 9.23 -7.89
C ILE A 95 -0.05 10.45 -7.39
N ARG A 96 -1.38 10.35 -7.32
CA ARG A 96 -2.23 11.46 -6.87
C ARG A 96 -1.96 11.86 -5.43
N SER A 97 -1.61 10.92 -4.58
CA SER A 97 -1.28 11.19 -3.17
C SER A 97 0.12 11.80 -3.01
N GLN A 98 0.88 11.93 -4.10
CA GLN A 98 2.26 12.38 -4.09
C GLN A 98 3.14 11.48 -3.20
N ALA A 99 2.91 10.17 -3.28
CA ALA A 99 3.69 9.21 -2.52
C ALA A 99 5.15 9.21 -2.97
N THR A 100 6.06 9.03 -2.04
CA THR A 100 7.48 8.78 -2.35
C THR A 100 7.72 7.30 -2.62
N HIS A 101 6.93 6.45 -1.97
CA HIS A 101 7.05 5.00 -2.06
C HIS A 101 5.67 4.36 -2.20
N LEU A 102 5.62 3.27 -2.97
CA LEU A 102 4.47 2.38 -3.03
C LEU A 102 4.94 1.01 -2.55
N LEU A 103 4.39 0.54 -1.44
CA LEU A 103 4.73 -0.78 -0.89
C LEU A 103 3.71 -1.81 -1.33
N THR A 104 4.21 -2.90 -1.89
CA THR A 104 3.38 -4.00 -2.38
C THR A 104 4.07 -5.33 -2.18
N GLY A 105 3.29 -6.39 -1.96
CA GLY A 105 3.77 -7.77 -1.98
C GLY A 105 3.49 -8.46 -3.31
N ASP A 106 2.89 -7.75 -4.27
CA ASP A 106 2.52 -8.31 -5.57
C ASP A 106 3.70 -8.22 -6.54
N LEU A 107 4.62 -9.18 -6.43
CA LEU A 107 5.79 -9.24 -7.30
C LEU A 107 5.45 -9.71 -8.71
N ARG A 108 4.30 -10.33 -8.89
CA ARG A 108 3.86 -10.81 -10.20
C ARG A 108 3.51 -9.65 -11.12
N ASP A 109 2.72 -8.70 -10.64
CA ASP A 109 2.23 -7.60 -11.45
C ASP A 109 3.14 -6.37 -11.41
N PHE A 110 3.75 -6.08 -10.25
CA PHE A 110 4.63 -4.92 -10.08
C PHE A 110 6.12 -5.24 -10.25
N GLY A 111 6.49 -6.52 -10.31
CA GLY A 111 7.90 -6.94 -10.24
C GLY A 111 8.83 -6.22 -11.21
N VAL A 112 8.42 -6.03 -12.46
CA VAL A 112 9.24 -5.36 -13.48
C VAL A 112 9.39 -3.86 -13.22
N LEU A 113 8.56 -3.29 -12.37
CA LEU A 113 8.57 -1.85 -12.03
C LEU A 113 9.23 -1.57 -10.67
N MET A 114 9.60 -2.62 -9.94
CA MET A 114 10.15 -2.46 -8.60
C MET A 114 11.50 -1.74 -8.66
N ASN A 115 11.68 -0.76 -7.75
CA ASN A 115 12.92 -0.01 -7.60
C ASN A 115 13.37 0.74 -8.87
N LYS A 116 12.40 1.19 -9.67
CA LYS A 116 12.66 1.90 -10.93
C LYS A 116 11.89 3.24 -10.99
N PRO A 117 12.19 4.18 -10.08
CA PRO A 117 11.39 5.41 -9.96
C PRO A 117 11.34 6.23 -11.24
N ARG A 118 12.32 6.12 -12.13
CA ARG A 118 12.29 6.84 -13.41
C ARG A 118 11.18 6.33 -14.33
N GLN A 119 10.73 5.09 -14.14
CA GLN A 119 9.65 4.50 -14.94
C GLN A 119 8.30 4.63 -14.26
N THR A 120 8.28 4.98 -12.98
CA THR A 120 7.08 5.00 -12.15
C THR A 120 6.82 6.36 -11.51
N ALA A 121 6.94 7.42 -12.33
CA ALA A 121 6.60 8.79 -11.94
C ALA A 121 7.35 9.28 -10.70
N GLY A 122 8.57 8.80 -10.48
CA GLY A 122 9.38 9.16 -9.32
C GLY A 122 9.09 8.38 -8.06
N ILE A 123 8.11 7.47 -8.09
CA ILE A 123 7.74 6.66 -6.94
C ILE A 123 8.60 5.40 -6.88
N VAL A 124 9.19 5.13 -5.72
CA VAL A 124 9.97 3.90 -5.52
C VAL A 124 9.00 2.78 -5.12
N ILE A 125 8.81 1.79 -5.97
CA ILE A 125 7.97 0.63 -5.68
C ILE A 125 8.85 -0.43 -5.03
N GLN A 126 8.49 -0.84 -3.81
CA GLN A 126 9.28 -1.78 -3.01
C GLN A 126 8.37 -2.74 -2.25
N THR A 127 8.94 -3.86 -1.81
CA THR A 127 8.33 -4.65 -0.76
C THR A 127 8.51 -3.94 0.58
N VAL A 128 7.73 -4.35 1.57
CA VAL A 128 7.90 -3.83 2.94
C VAL A 128 9.32 -4.10 3.45
N ALA A 129 9.84 -5.31 3.21
CA ALA A 129 11.19 -5.68 3.64
C ALA A 129 12.25 -4.80 3.00
N GLU A 130 12.14 -4.54 1.69
CA GLU A 130 13.07 -3.65 0.99
C GLU A 130 13.02 -2.24 1.54
N TYR A 131 11.82 -1.72 1.78
CA TYR A 131 11.67 -0.37 2.34
C TYR A 131 12.36 -0.24 3.69
N LEU A 132 12.12 -1.18 4.60
CA LEU A 132 12.73 -1.16 5.93
C LEU A 132 14.24 -1.31 5.85
N SER A 133 14.76 -2.10 4.90
CA SER A 133 16.19 -2.30 4.73
C SER A 133 16.91 -1.09 4.13
N SER A 134 16.18 -0.21 3.44
CA SER A 134 16.76 0.94 2.76
C SER A 134 16.85 2.20 3.65
N LEU A 135 16.40 2.11 4.86
CA LEU A 135 16.37 3.25 5.78
C LEU A 135 17.72 3.53 6.43
#